data_cce5dd9e312a86f539074eb748935ced
#
_entry.id   cce5dd9e312a86f539074eb748935ced
#
_cell.length_a   1.000
_cell.length_b   1.000
_cell.length_c   1.000
_cell.angle_alpha   90.00
_cell.angle_beta   90.00
_cell.angle_gamma   90.00
#
_symmetry.space_group_name_H-M   'P 1'
#
loop_
_entity.id
_entity.type
_entity.pdbx_description
1 polymer ?
#
loop_
_entity_poly.entity_id
_entity_poly.type
_entity_poly.pdbx_seq_one_letter_code
_entity_poly.pdbx_strand_id
1 'polypeptide(L)'
;MAKNDSKKVTYTKDMLIKTVAKDCRIDRNTVKDVYESIEDSVSDALSSANEDRDVSVRLFEGIVLNGVYVPSHEKVNNLTGETIVTKSKIVPKAHITRTYCDKISYRK
;
A
#
# COMPACT_ATOMS: atom_id res chain seq x y z
N MET A 1 22.27 8.83 21.73
CA MET A 1 21.61 9.00 21.73
C MET A 1 20.69 8.71 21.43
N ALA A 2 20.36 8.60 21.62
CA ALA A 2 19.40 8.31 21.40
C ALA A 2 18.61 8.82 20.67
N LYS A 3 18.17 8.71 20.23
CA LYS A 3 17.36 9.20 19.63
C LYS A 3 16.26 9.20 19.87
N ASN A 4 15.97 9.22 20.33
CA ASN A 4 15.05 9.38 20.59
C ASN A 4 14.33 9.90 20.63
N ASP A 5 14.60 9.73 21.14
CA ASP A 5 13.92 10.61 21.12
C ASP A 5 13.30 10.79 20.07
N SER A 6 13.42 9.96 19.67
CA SER A 6 13.06 10.22 18.46
C SER A 6 11.75 10.69 18.33
N LYS A 7 11.75 11.62 17.60
CA LYS A 7 10.62 12.46 17.41
C LYS A 7 9.87 12.05 16.16
N LYS A 8 9.44 10.84 16.13
CA LYS A 8 8.64 10.37 15.01
C LYS A 8 7.24 10.94 15.11
N VAL A 9 6.80 11.59 14.05
CA VAL A 9 5.44 12.11 13.94
C VAL A 9 4.68 11.22 12.97
N THR A 10 3.51 10.77 13.39
CA THR A 10 2.68 9.91 12.55
C THR A 10 1.41 10.66 12.17
N TYR A 11 1.13 10.71 10.88
CA TYR A 11 -0.12 11.27 10.37
C TYR A 11 -1.05 10.13 10.05
N THR A 12 -2.13 10.04 10.80
CA THR A 12 -3.10 8.97 10.60
C THR A 12 -4.08 9.31 9.49
N LYS A 13 -4.82 8.31 9.06
CA LYS A 13 -5.87 8.49 8.06
C LYS A 13 -6.84 9.59 8.50
N ASP A 14 -7.27 9.58 9.76
CA ASP A 14 -8.21 10.58 10.25
C ASP A 14 -7.64 11.98 10.20
N MET A 15 -6.36 12.14 10.50
CA MET A 15 -5.70 13.43 10.44
C MET A 15 -5.63 13.95 9.01
N LEU A 16 -5.34 13.07 8.06
CA LEU A 16 -5.30 13.44 6.65
C LEU A 16 -6.69 13.85 6.15
N ILE A 17 -7.71 13.10 6.54
CA ILE A 17 -9.10 13.41 6.16
C ILE A 17 -9.48 14.78 6.71
N LYS A 18 -9.14 15.04 7.96
CA LYS A 18 -9.43 16.32 8.59
C LYS A 18 -8.77 17.47 7.86
N THR A 19 -7.50 17.31 7.50
CA THR A 19 -6.75 18.32 6.79
C THR A 19 -7.35 18.60 5.41
N VAL A 20 -7.68 17.55 4.67
CA VAL A 20 -8.26 17.69 3.33
C VAL A 20 -9.63 18.37 3.42
N ALA A 21 -10.45 17.98 4.40
CA ALA A 21 -11.76 18.57 4.58
C ALA A 21 -11.65 20.07 4.81
N LYS A 22 -10.69 20.47 5.64
CA LYS A 22 -10.44 21.87 5.92
C LYS A 22 -9.93 22.62 4.68
N ASP A 23 -8.96 22.05 3.99
CA ASP A 23 -8.36 22.70 2.83
C ASP A 23 -9.34 22.84 1.68
N CYS A 24 -10.17 21.84 1.46
CA CYS A 24 -11.13 21.84 0.36
C CYS A 24 -12.49 22.42 0.74
N ARG A 25 -12.68 22.75 2.03
CA ARG A 25 -13.94 23.26 2.56
C ARG A 25 -15.08 22.29 2.28
N ILE A 26 -14.83 21.02 2.53
CA ILE A 26 -15.80 19.96 2.34
C ILE A 26 -16.04 19.28 3.67
N ASP A 27 -17.24 18.74 3.86
CA ASP A 27 -17.58 18.02 5.06
C ASP A 27 -16.64 16.82 5.27
N ARG A 28 -16.23 16.61 6.52
CA ARG A 28 -15.31 15.51 6.86
C ARG A 28 -15.87 14.15 6.47
N ASN A 29 -17.15 13.93 6.69
CA ASN A 29 -17.76 12.64 6.34
C ASN A 29 -17.70 12.38 4.84
N THR A 30 -17.89 13.43 4.05
CA THR A 30 -17.78 13.33 2.58
C THR A 30 -16.35 12.96 2.18
N VAL A 31 -15.35 13.62 2.78
CA VAL A 31 -13.94 13.32 2.50
C VAL A 31 -13.63 11.88 2.89
N LYS A 32 -14.14 11.44 4.03
CA LYS A 32 -13.93 10.07 4.50
C LYS A 32 -14.50 9.05 3.50
N ASP A 33 -15.70 9.30 3.02
CA ASP A 33 -16.34 8.40 2.05
C ASP A 33 -15.53 8.32 0.76
N VAL A 34 -15.04 9.47 0.28
CA VAL A 34 -14.20 9.51 -0.92
C VAL A 34 -12.90 8.75 -0.68
N TYR A 35 -12.27 8.99 0.45
CA TYR A 35 -11.01 8.35 0.79
C TYR A 35 -11.17 6.83 0.83
N GLU A 36 -12.22 6.36 1.49
CA GLU A 36 -12.47 4.92 1.62
C GLU A 36 -12.83 4.29 0.28
N SER A 37 -13.52 5.03 -0.57
CA SER A 37 -13.80 4.57 -1.91
C SER A 37 -12.52 4.38 -2.72
N ILE A 38 -11.56 5.28 -2.56
CA ILE A 38 -10.25 5.15 -3.20
C ILE A 38 -9.53 3.92 -2.67
N GLU A 39 -9.53 3.72 -1.36
CA GLU A 39 -8.90 2.55 -0.76
C GLU A 39 -9.51 1.25 -1.30
N ASP A 40 -10.81 1.19 -1.38
CA ASP A 40 -11.51 0.01 -1.88
C ASP A 40 -11.19 -0.24 -3.35
N SER A 41 -11.16 0.83 -4.15
CA SER A 41 -10.84 0.71 -5.56
C SER A 41 -9.42 0.18 -5.77
N VAL A 42 -8.47 0.66 -4.97
CA VAL A 42 -7.09 0.20 -5.02
C VAL A 42 -7.02 -1.28 -4.63
N SER A 43 -7.71 -1.65 -3.56
CA SER A 43 -7.72 -3.03 -3.09
C SER A 43 -8.33 -3.96 -4.13
N ASP A 44 -9.43 -3.55 -4.74
CA ASP A 44 -10.07 -4.34 -5.77
C ASP A 44 -9.16 -4.53 -6.99
N ALA A 45 -8.48 -3.46 -7.39
CA ALA A 45 -7.56 -3.53 -8.52
C ALA A 45 -6.42 -4.50 -8.23
N LEU A 46 -5.79 -4.39 -7.06
CA LEU A 46 -4.69 -5.28 -6.68
C LEU A 46 -5.15 -6.73 -6.59
N SER A 47 -6.36 -6.94 -6.11
CA SER A 47 -6.91 -8.29 -5.96
C SER A 47 -7.20 -8.96 -7.31
N SER A 48 -7.21 -8.20 -8.39
CA SER A 48 -7.47 -8.76 -9.72
C SER A 48 -6.23 -9.40 -10.35
N ALA A 49 -5.08 -9.36 -9.68
CA ALA A 49 -3.88 -10.02 -10.18
C ALA A 49 -4.11 -11.53 -10.23
N ASN A 50 -3.53 -12.18 -11.25
CA ASN A 50 -3.66 -13.61 -11.38
C ASN A 50 -2.40 -14.17 -12.07
N GLU A 51 -2.39 -15.46 -12.37
CA GLU A 51 -1.21 -16.09 -12.93
C GLU A 51 -0.83 -15.58 -14.33
N ASP A 52 -1.78 -14.94 -15.01
CA ASP A 52 -1.55 -14.40 -16.34
C ASP A 52 -1.08 -12.95 -16.33
N ARG A 53 -1.24 -12.26 -15.20
CA ARG A 53 -0.86 -10.86 -15.15
C ARG A 53 -0.66 -10.35 -13.72
N ASP A 54 0.31 -9.48 -13.59
CA ASP A 54 0.46 -8.65 -12.40
C ASP A 54 -0.37 -7.39 -12.60
N VAL A 55 -0.74 -6.75 -11.51
CA VAL A 55 -1.50 -5.50 -11.55
C VAL A 55 -0.68 -4.41 -10.91
N SER A 56 -0.65 -3.25 -11.53
CA SER A 56 0.05 -2.09 -11.01
C SER A 56 -0.94 -0.94 -10.86
N VAL A 57 -0.97 -0.33 -9.69
CA VAL A 57 -1.82 0.82 -9.41
C VAL A 57 -0.92 2.00 -9.07
N ARG A 58 -1.07 3.07 -9.80
CA ARG A 58 -0.33 4.30 -9.52
C ARG A 58 -1.15 5.16 -8.57
N LEU A 59 -0.57 5.41 -7.41
CA LEU A 59 -1.19 6.24 -6.40
C LEU A 59 -0.32 7.49 -6.27
N PHE A 60 -0.88 8.66 -6.35
CA PHE A 60 -0.13 9.89 -6.47
C PHE A 60 0.77 9.83 -7.71
N GLU A 61 1.77 10.67 -7.80
CA GLU A 61 2.62 10.68 -8.98
C GLU A 61 3.84 9.78 -8.88
N GLY A 62 4.16 9.32 -7.71
CA GLY A 62 5.38 8.56 -7.53
C GLY A 62 5.28 7.34 -6.65
N ILE A 63 4.10 6.95 -6.30
CA ILE A 63 3.88 5.77 -5.49
C ILE A 63 3.16 4.73 -6.34
N VAL A 64 3.78 3.57 -6.49
CA VAL A 64 3.21 2.49 -7.29
C VAL A 64 2.99 1.29 -6.39
N LEU A 65 1.78 0.78 -6.39
CA LEU A 65 1.43 -0.43 -5.68
C LEU A 65 1.29 -1.55 -6.69
N ASN A 66 1.93 -2.68 -6.42
CA ASN A 66 1.89 -3.83 -7.32
C ASN A 66 1.26 -5.02 -6.62
N GLY A 67 0.34 -5.68 -7.32
CA GLY A 67 -0.20 -6.94 -6.87
C GLY A 67 0.43 -8.06 -7.69
N VAL A 68 1.13 -8.95 -7.03
CA VAL A 68 1.84 -10.04 -7.70
C VAL A 68 1.23 -11.36 -7.26
N TYR A 69 0.82 -12.16 -8.25
CA TYR A 69 0.24 -13.46 -7.97
C TYR A 69 1.35 -14.47 -7.69
N VAL A 70 1.22 -15.16 -6.58
CA VAL A 70 2.14 -16.23 -6.20
C VAL A 70 1.33 -17.53 -6.22
N PRO A 71 1.64 -18.45 -7.13
CA PRO A 71 0.86 -19.69 -7.23
C PRO A 71 1.10 -20.60 -6.04
N SER A 72 0.18 -21.54 -5.84
CA SER A 72 0.37 -22.56 -4.83
C SER A 72 1.59 -23.42 -5.18
N HIS A 73 2.28 -23.87 -4.17
CA HIS A 73 3.44 -24.72 -4.37
C HIS A 73 3.61 -25.66 -3.19
N GLU A 74 4.34 -26.74 -3.43
CA GLU A 74 4.63 -27.70 -2.40
C GLU A 74 6.01 -27.44 -1.82
N LYS A 75 6.12 -27.66 -0.54
CA LYS A 75 7.37 -27.49 0.17
C LYS A 75 7.54 -28.66 1.11
N VAL A 76 8.70 -29.25 1.11
CA VAL A 76 9.00 -30.40 1.98
C VAL A 76 9.66 -29.89 3.27
N ASN A 77 9.10 -30.32 4.38
CA ASN A 77 9.71 -30.03 5.67
C ASN A 77 10.84 -31.02 5.90
N ASN A 78 12.07 -30.55 5.85
CA ASN A 78 13.25 -31.40 5.99
C ASN A 78 13.36 -32.12 7.33
N LEU A 79 12.73 -31.59 8.36
CA LEU A 79 12.79 -32.20 9.69
C LEU A 79 11.83 -33.36 9.83
N THR A 80 10.66 -33.27 9.24
CA THR A 80 9.63 -34.31 9.40
C THR A 80 9.38 -35.10 8.13
N GLY A 81 9.86 -34.59 6.99
CA GLY A 81 9.59 -35.22 5.70
C GLY A 81 8.19 -34.94 5.16
N GLU A 82 7.41 -34.14 5.88
CA GLU A 82 6.05 -33.84 5.45
C GLU A 82 6.05 -32.85 4.31
N THR A 83 5.08 -33.02 3.40
CA THR A 83 4.86 -32.09 2.32
C THR A 83 3.83 -31.05 2.76
N ILE A 84 4.21 -29.79 2.66
CA ILE A 84 3.32 -28.68 2.98
C ILE A 84 2.92 -28.00 1.68
N VAL A 85 1.60 -27.82 1.49
CA VAL A 85 1.09 -27.12 0.32
C VAL A 85 0.78 -25.69 0.71
N THR A 86 1.45 -24.76 0.05
CA THR A 86 1.21 -23.32 0.26
C THR A 86 0.14 -22.88 -0.73
N LYS A 87 -0.91 -22.23 -0.23
CA LYS A 87 -1.98 -21.74 -1.08
C LYS A 87 -1.51 -20.59 -1.95
N SER A 88 -2.13 -20.46 -3.12
CA SER A 88 -1.88 -19.30 -3.96
C SER A 88 -2.32 -18.04 -3.24
N LYS A 89 -1.64 -16.94 -3.51
CA LYS A 89 -1.96 -15.66 -2.88
C LYS A 89 -1.50 -14.52 -3.75
N ILE A 90 -2.01 -13.34 -3.46
CA ILE A 90 -1.57 -12.12 -4.11
C ILE A 90 -0.77 -11.34 -3.07
N VAL A 91 0.45 -10.99 -3.42
CA VAL A 91 1.34 -10.24 -2.53
C VAL A 91 1.38 -8.79 -2.99
N PRO A 92 0.89 -7.86 -2.17
CA PRO A 92 1.01 -6.44 -2.50
C PRO A 92 2.41 -5.94 -2.17
N LYS A 93 2.95 -5.12 -3.05
CA LYS A 93 4.25 -4.48 -2.86
C LYS A 93 4.14 -3.02 -3.20
N ALA A 94 4.89 -2.19 -2.52
CA ALA A 94 4.90 -0.76 -2.76
C ALA A 94 6.26 -0.32 -3.26
N HIS A 95 6.25 0.62 -4.20
CA HIS A 95 7.48 1.17 -4.76
C HIS A 95 7.32 2.68 -4.88
N ILE A 96 8.36 3.40 -4.49
CA ILE A 96 8.36 4.86 -4.60
C ILE A 96 9.40 5.23 -5.63
N THR A 97 8.99 6.01 -6.64
CA THR A 97 9.90 6.40 -7.72
C THR A 97 10.94 7.37 -7.22
N ARG A 98 12.08 7.39 -7.90
CA ARG A 98 13.15 8.31 -7.56
C ARG A 98 12.72 9.76 -7.74
N THR A 99 11.94 10.04 -8.78
CA THR A 99 11.43 11.38 -9.03
C THR A 99 10.62 11.88 -7.83
N TYR A 100 9.78 11.03 -7.26
CA TYR A 100 9.00 11.42 -6.11
C TYR A 100 9.88 11.61 -4.88
N CYS A 101 10.87 10.75 -4.70
CA CYS A 101 11.83 10.89 -3.61
C CYS A 101 12.54 12.24 -3.69
N ASP A 102 12.98 12.63 -4.88
CA ASP A 102 13.65 13.91 -5.08
C ASP A 102 12.70 15.07 -4.82
N LYS A 103 11.46 14.94 -5.25
CA LYS A 103 10.45 15.96 -5.04
C LYS A 103 10.24 16.23 -3.55
N ILE A 104 10.22 15.19 -2.75
CA ILE A 104 10.05 15.33 -1.30
C ILE A 104 11.31 15.91 -0.66
N SER A 105 12.48 15.40 -1.04
CA SER A 105 13.75 15.82 -0.43
C SER A 105 14.10 17.27 -0.68
N TYR A 106 13.76 17.77 -1.87
CA TYR A 106 14.14 19.13 -2.28
C TYR A 106 12.98 20.09 -2.36
N ARG A 107 11.85 19.70 -1.79
CA ARG A 107 10.68 20.56 -1.78
C ARG A 107 10.87 21.70 -0.78
N LYS A 108 10.54 22.91 -1.20
CA LYS A 108 10.60 24.09 -0.34
C LYS A 108 9.24 24.73 -0.17
#